data_9c0c75ad9b41ae4dde356df3f8c3568f
#
_entry.id   9c0c75ad9b41ae4dde356df3f8c3568f
#
_cell.length_a   1.000
_cell.length_b   1.000
_cell.length_c   1.000
_cell.angle_alpha   90.00
_cell.angle_beta   90.00
_cell.angle_gamma   90.00
#
_symmetry.space_group_name_H-M   'P 1'
#
loop_
_entity.id
_entity.type
_entity.pdbx_description
1 polymer ?
#
loop_
_entity_poly.entity_id
_entity_poly.type
_entity_poly.pdbx_seq_one_letter_code
_entity_poly.pdbx_strand_id
1 'polypeptide(L)'
;MDCRRCGTPLRKPADYCLVCDTANCDAVVAACDRDHATLTFLDDEDVVGRTDVTTVPEEGGETGVVELRNFAGRIADEIRRKRPEDVFVAGDHDVIRAVRADLHYEVYRVPREDPVESVLDRRGDRSLDVVDEPAKEKIGGRHSTLIGDRDGQRAIRTVADHPNVKKVIPGPIDAGGSGSRTGVRAKVTRADDNGNLRLLVRDGSSVQENRVVTTAMDRETGERVR
;
A
#
# COMPACT_ATOMS: atom_id res chain seq x y z
N MET A 1 -17.28 6.99 -22.63
CA MET A 1 -17.44 6.80 -21.19
C MET A 1 -17.57 8.19 -20.55
N ASP A 2 -18.49 8.34 -19.62
CA ASP A 2 -18.74 9.60 -18.97
C ASP A 2 -18.28 9.57 -17.51
N CYS A 3 -17.99 10.73 -16.94
CA CYS A 3 -17.59 10.83 -15.54
C CYS A 3 -18.71 10.32 -14.62
N ARG A 4 -18.37 9.43 -13.69
CA ARG A 4 -19.31 8.82 -12.73
C ARG A 4 -20.05 9.82 -11.84
N ARG A 5 -19.47 11.02 -11.63
CA ARG A 5 -20.04 12.03 -10.74
C ARG A 5 -20.86 13.10 -11.46
N CYS A 6 -20.34 13.65 -12.57
CA CYS A 6 -20.99 14.81 -13.23
C CYS A 6 -21.47 14.53 -14.65
N GLY A 7 -21.26 13.33 -15.20
CA GLY A 7 -21.70 12.96 -16.54
C GLY A 7 -20.92 13.62 -17.69
N THR A 8 -19.81 14.34 -17.39
CA THR A 8 -18.98 14.94 -18.44
C THR A 8 -18.28 13.86 -19.25
N PRO A 9 -18.30 13.89 -20.60
CA PRO A 9 -17.56 12.94 -21.42
C PRO A 9 -16.06 12.94 -21.13
N LEU A 10 -15.49 11.75 -20.89
CA LEU A 10 -14.07 11.57 -20.67
C LEU A 10 -13.35 11.32 -22.00
N ARG A 11 -12.11 11.82 -22.12
CA ARG A 11 -11.30 11.69 -23.35
C ARG A 11 -10.84 10.24 -23.58
N LYS A 12 -10.51 9.54 -22.50
CA LYS A 12 -10.17 8.09 -22.49
C LYS A 12 -10.88 7.42 -21.33
N PRO A 13 -11.00 6.08 -21.36
CA PRO A 13 -11.60 5.32 -20.26
C PRO A 13 -10.94 5.67 -18.92
N ALA A 14 -11.77 5.86 -17.91
CA ALA A 14 -11.38 6.13 -16.53
C ALA A 14 -10.48 7.38 -16.31
N ASP A 15 -10.39 8.33 -17.25
CA ASP A 15 -9.65 9.58 -17.05
C ASP A 15 -10.17 10.34 -15.83
N TYR A 16 -9.26 10.99 -15.11
CA TYR A 16 -9.65 11.92 -14.05
C TYR A 16 -10.47 13.07 -14.65
N CYS A 17 -11.61 13.35 -14.04
CA CYS A 17 -12.49 14.42 -14.50
C CYS A 17 -12.00 15.77 -13.98
N LEU A 18 -11.56 16.63 -14.90
CA LEU A 18 -11.10 17.99 -14.58
C LEU A 18 -12.25 18.97 -14.33
N VAL A 19 -13.51 18.57 -14.58
CA VAL A 19 -14.68 19.44 -14.39
C VAL A 19 -15.19 19.39 -12.95
N CYS A 20 -15.16 18.21 -12.34
CA CYS A 20 -15.64 18.01 -10.98
C CYS A 20 -14.60 17.41 -10.04
N ASP A 21 -13.34 17.34 -10.46
CA ASP A 21 -12.20 16.83 -9.69
C ASP A 21 -12.44 15.45 -9.10
N THR A 22 -12.91 14.49 -9.96
CA THR A 22 -13.24 13.13 -9.54
C THR A 22 -12.38 12.11 -10.30
N ALA A 23 -11.75 11.19 -9.58
CA ALA A 23 -11.18 9.98 -10.15
C ALA A 23 -12.30 9.05 -10.63
N ASN A 24 -12.13 8.43 -11.79
CA ASN A 24 -13.09 7.49 -12.38
C ASN A 24 -12.59 6.05 -12.36
N CYS A 25 -11.54 5.80 -11.63
CA CYS A 25 -11.05 4.49 -11.14
C CYS A 25 -10.30 4.72 -9.84
N ASP A 26 -10.24 3.72 -9.00
CA ASP A 26 -9.47 3.72 -7.76
C ASP A 26 -8.13 3.01 -7.94
N ALA A 27 -8.04 2.03 -8.83
CA ALA A 27 -6.80 1.34 -9.11
C ALA A 27 -6.51 1.14 -10.59
N VAL A 28 -5.21 0.99 -10.89
CA VAL A 28 -4.70 0.60 -12.21
C VAL A 28 -3.88 -0.68 -12.08
N VAL A 29 -4.22 -1.68 -12.89
CA VAL A 29 -3.44 -2.90 -13.04
C VAL A 29 -2.72 -2.85 -14.39
N ALA A 30 -1.40 -2.75 -14.38
CA ALA A 30 -0.58 -2.71 -15.59
C ALA A 30 0.12 -4.05 -15.80
N ALA A 31 -0.32 -4.81 -16.81
CA ALA A 31 0.36 -6.00 -17.30
C ALA A 31 1.37 -5.57 -18.39
N CYS A 32 2.64 -5.67 -18.07
CA CYS A 32 3.73 -5.14 -18.89
C CYS A 32 4.55 -6.26 -19.53
N ASP A 33 4.56 -6.34 -20.84
CA ASP A 33 5.53 -7.09 -21.61
C ASP A 33 6.56 -6.15 -22.25
N ARG A 34 7.57 -6.69 -22.93
CA ARG A 34 8.66 -5.88 -23.49
C ARG A 34 8.20 -4.99 -24.64
N ASP A 35 7.15 -5.37 -25.36
CA ASP A 35 6.64 -4.71 -26.56
C ASP A 35 5.24 -4.08 -26.38
N HIS A 36 4.52 -4.47 -25.36
CA HIS A 36 3.21 -3.90 -25.04
C HIS A 36 2.89 -3.91 -23.55
N ALA A 37 1.98 -3.04 -23.13
CA ALA A 37 1.41 -3.03 -21.80
C ALA A 37 -0.08 -2.83 -21.88
N THR A 38 -0.84 -3.68 -21.20
CA THR A 38 -2.29 -3.53 -21.01
C THR A 38 -2.57 -2.94 -19.65
N LEU A 39 -3.20 -1.76 -19.62
CA LEU A 39 -3.64 -1.10 -18.40
C LEU A 39 -5.12 -1.32 -18.20
N THR A 40 -5.49 -2.01 -17.14
CA THR A 40 -6.87 -2.22 -16.73
C THR A 40 -7.21 -1.30 -15.57
N PHE A 41 -8.32 -0.58 -15.68
CA PHE A 41 -8.78 0.40 -14.68
C PHE A 41 -9.91 -0.22 -13.88
N LEU A 42 -9.78 -0.19 -12.56
CA LEU A 42 -10.74 -0.75 -11.61
C LEU A 42 -11.42 0.38 -10.82
N ASP A 43 -12.69 0.19 -10.51
CA ASP A 43 -13.45 0.96 -9.53
C ASP A 43 -14.15 -0.04 -8.62
N ASP A 44 -13.66 -0.19 -7.41
CA ASP A 44 -13.96 -1.32 -6.52
C ASP A 44 -13.68 -2.68 -7.21
N GLU A 45 -14.69 -3.52 -7.41
CA GLU A 45 -14.59 -4.84 -8.04
C GLU A 45 -14.85 -4.79 -9.56
N ASP A 46 -15.20 -3.62 -10.10
CA ASP A 46 -15.58 -3.48 -11.50
C ASP A 46 -14.43 -3.04 -12.39
N VAL A 47 -14.29 -3.69 -13.56
CA VAL A 47 -13.41 -3.23 -14.62
C VAL A 47 -14.10 -2.11 -15.39
N VAL A 48 -13.67 -0.85 -15.16
CA VAL A 48 -14.28 0.33 -15.80
C VAL A 48 -13.64 0.72 -17.13
N GLY A 49 -12.53 0.09 -17.52
CA GLY A 49 -11.92 0.29 -18.82
C GLY A 49 -10.55 -0.33 -18.98
N ARG A 50 -10.05 -0.31 -20.23
CA ARG A 50 -8.70 -0.77 -20.57
C ARG A 50 -8.06 0.15 -21.60
N THR A 51 -6.74 0.19 -21.61
CA THR A 51 -5.94 0.89 -22.60
C THR A 51 -4.66 0.12 -22.84
N ASP A 52 -4.28 -0.03 -24.11
CA ASP A 52 -3.01 -0.63 -24.50
C ASP A 52 -1.99 0.43 -24.88
N VAL A 53 -0.74 0.19 -24.50
CA VAL A 53 0.43 0.97 -24.89
C VAL A 53 1.41 0.01 -25.54
N THR A 54 1.80 0.29 -26.78
CA THR A 54 2.68 -0.60 -27.55
C THR A 54 3.97 0.12 -27.92
N THR A 55 5.05 -0.64 -28.10
CA THR A 55 6.34 -0.17 -28.63
C THR A 55 6.92 -1.20 -29.58
N VAL A 56 7.96 -0.82 -30.30
CA VAL A 56 8.80 -1.75 -31.04
C VAL A 56 10.12 -1.81 -30.28
N PRO A 57 10.43 -2.96 -29.63
CA PRO A 57 11.66 -3.09 -28.88
C PRO A 57 12.90 -2.93 -29.77
N GLU A 58 13.85 -2.12 -29.33
CA GLU A 58 15.15 -2.02 -29.97
C GLU A 58 16.19 -2.87 -29.23
N GLU A 59 16.99 -3.62 -30.00
CA GLU A 59 17.98 -4.51 -29.43
C GLU A 59 19.30 -3.76 -29.12
N GLY A 60 19.59 -3.64 -27.84
CA GLY A 60 20.91 -3.25 -27.31
C GLY A 60 21.29 -1.78 -27.48
N GLY A 61 22.37 -1.40 -26.85
CA GLY A 61 22.96 -0.08 -26.97
C GLY A 61 22.12 1.07 -26.37
N GLU A 62 22.46 2.27 -26.80
CA GLU A 62 21.83 3.51 -26.33
C GLU A 62 20.39 3.65 -26.81
N THR A 63 20.09 3.18 -28.03
CA THR A 63 18.76 3.23 -28.63
C THR A 63 17.74 2.38 -27.84
N GLY A 64 18.11 1.17 -27.40
CA GLY A 64 17.24 0.32 -26.59
C GLY A 64 16.93 0.92 -25.22
N VAL A 65 17.90 1.63 -24.61
CA VAL A 65 17.67 2.34 -23.34
C VAL A 65 16.70 3.51 -23.53
N VAL A 66 16.85 4.27 -24.61
CA VAL A 66 15.95 5.40 -24.92
C VAL A 66 14.55 4.90 -25.25
N GLU A 67 14.42 3.84 -26.04
CA GLU A 67 13.15 3.24 -26.39
C GLU A 67 12.42 2.75 -25.14
N LEU A 68 13.07 1.97 -24.27
CA LEU A 68 12.49 1.48 -23.01
C LEU A 68 12.00 2.62 -22.11
N ARG A 69 12.82 3.67 -21.97
CA ARG A 69 12.43 4.85 -21.20
C ARG A 69 11.19 5.54 -21.80
N ASN A 70 11.13 5.70 -23.11
CA ASN A 70 9.99 6.32 -23.79
C ASN A 70 8.72 5.46 -23.66
N PHE A 71 8.87 4.14 -23.77
CA PHE A 71 7.76 3.20 -23.56
C PHE A 71 7.22 3.27 -22.12
N ALA A 72 8.12 3.18 -21.14
CA ALA A 72 7.77 3.29 -19.72
C ALA A 72 7.14 4.65 -19.39
N GLY A 73 7.65 5.75 -19.97
CA GLY A 73 7.08 7.09 -19.81
C GLY A 73 5.63 7.18 -20.30
N ARG A 74 5.30 6.55 -21.46
CA ARG A 74 3.92 6.52 -21.96
C ARG A 74 2.98 5.70 -21.06
N ILE A 75 3.46 4.60 -20.50
CA ILE A 75 2.70 3.81 -19.51
C ILE A 75 2.45 4.67 -18.26
N ALA A 76 3.49 5.31 -17.73
CA ALA A 76 3.40 6.18 -16.57
C ALA A 76 2.45 7.37 -16.79
N ASP A 77 2.44 7.95 -18.00
CA ASP A 77 1.52 9.04 -18.37
C ASP A 77 0.06 8.58 -18.37
N GLU A 78 -0.23 7.38 -18.90
CA GLU A 78 -1.59 6.84 -18.84
C GLU A 78 -2.03 6.59 -17.40
N ILE A 79 -1.17 6.10 -16.52
CA ILE A 79 -1.47 5.92 -15.09
C ILE A 79 -1.73 7.28 -14.42
N ARG A 80 -0.86 8.28 -14.63
CA ARG A 80 -1.03 9.63 -14.05
C ARG A 80 -2.35 10.31 -14.47
N ARG A 81 -2.80 10.07 -15.71
CA ARG A 81 -4.07 10.62 -16.21
C ARG A 81 -5.28 10.13 -15.42
N LYS A 82 -5.20 8.95 -14.81
CA LYS A 82 -6.29 8.35 -14.04
C LYS A 82 -6.35 8.87 -12.61
N ARG A 83 -5.19 9.24 -12.05
CA ARG A 83 -4.99 9.59 -10.63
C ARG A 83 -5.55 8.51 -9.71
N PRO A 84 -5.13 7.25 -9.87
CA PRO A 84 -5.61 6.15 -9.04
C PRO A 84 -5.07 6.29 -7.59
N GLU A 85 -5.70 5.59 -6.66
CA GLU A 85 -5.17 5.42 -5.30
C GLU A 85 -4.08 4.36 -5.29
N ASP A 86 -4.31 3.23 -5.99
CA ASP A 86 -3.39 2.10 -6.05
C ASP A 86 -2.89 1.80 -7.47
N VAL A 87 -1.63 1.40 -7.57
CA VAL A 87 -1.03 0.94 -8.84
C VAL A 87 -0.45 -0.45 -8.66
N PHE A 88 -0.97 -1.40 -9.43
CA PHE A 88 -0.50 -2.77 -9.48
C PHE A 88 0.22 -3.04 -10.79
N VAL A 89 1.32 -3.80 -10.75
CA VAL A 89 2.12 -4.12 -11.93
C VAL A 89 2.46 -5.60 -11.99
N ALA A 90 2.44 -6.15 -13.21
CA ALA A 90 2.84 -7.51 -13.50
C ALA A 90 3.69 -7.57 -14.77
N GLY A 91 4.53 -8.58 -14.92
CA GLY A 91 5.22 -8.88 -16.17
C GLY A 91 6.71 -8.56 -16.17
N ASP A 92 7.20 -7.91 -17.25
CA ASP A 92 8.62 -7.68 -17.50
C ASP A 92 9.28 -6.79 -16.45
N HIS A 93 10.39 -7.26 -15.91
CA HIS A 93 11.09 -6.60 -14.80
C HIS A 93 11.69 -5.24 -15.18
N ASP A 94 12.26 -5.13 -16.38
CA ASP A 94 12.95 -3.90 -16.79
C ASP A 94 11.94 -2.81 -17.14
N VAL A 95 10.82 -3.19 -17.78
CA VAL A 95 9.71 -2.28 -18.04
C VAL A 95 9.11 -1.78 -16.72
N ILE A 96 8.80 -2.68 -15.78
CA ILE A 96 8.26 -2.33 -14.46
C ILE A 96 9.20 -1.38 -13.70
N ARG A 97 10.52 -1.66 -13.71
CA ARG A 97 11.51 -0.81 -13.06
C ARG A 97 11.54 0.59 -13.66
N ALA A 98 11.48 0.69 -14.99
CA ALA A 98 11.46 1.97 -15.68
C ALA A 98 10.15 2.76 -15.41
N VAL A 99 8.99 2.09 -15.46
CA VAL A 99 7.68 2.69 -15.11
C VAL A 99 7.68 3.21 -13.68
N ARG A 100 8.17 2.40 -12.74
CA ARG A 100 8.24 2.78 -11.32
C ARG A 100 9.13 4.00 -11.07
N ALA A 101 10.22 4.14 -11.82
CA ALA A 101 11.12 5.29 -11.70
C ALA A 101 10.42 6.62 -12.09
N ASP A 102 9.44 6.55 -12.98
CA ASP A 102 8.68 7.70 -13.46
C ASP A 102 7.41 7.98 -12.63
N LEU A 103 7.00 7.09 -11.73
CA LEU A 103 5.78 7.23 -10.94
C LEU A 103 6.09 7.72 -9.52
N HIS A 104 5.19 8.55 -8.98
CA HIS A 104 5.21 8.98 -7.57
C HIS A 104 4.21 8.20 -6.70
N TYR A 105 3.71 7.07 -7.22
CA TYR A 105 2.79 6.17 -6.53
C TYR A 105 3.56 5.05 -5.83
N GLU A 106 2.99 4.49 -4.78
CA GLU A 106 3.39 3.16 -4.35
C GLU A 106 2.94 2.15 -5.40
N VAL A 107 3.85 1.28 -5.83
CA VAL A 107 3.63 0.32 -6.90
C VAL A 107 3.73 -1.08 -6.32
N TYR A 108 2.65 -1.84 -6.42
CA TYR A 108 2.55 -3.21 -5.91
C TYR A 108 2.74 -4.22 -7.03
N ARG A 109 3.62 -5.20 -6.82
CA ARG A 109 3.81 -6.27 -7.78
C ARG A 109 2.81 -7.39 -7.55
N VAL A 110 2.14 -7.83 -8.62
CA VAL A 110 1.20 -8.95 -8.64
C VAL A 110 1.69 -10.06 -9.57
N PRO A 111 1.17 -11.29 -9.43
CA PRO A 111 1.49 -12.39 -10.34
C PRO A 111 1.22 -12.02 -11.80
N ARG A 112 2.03 -12.59 -12.71
CA ARG A 112 1.88 -12.36 -14.16
C ARG A 112 0.66 -13.07 -14.73
N GLU A 113 0.31 -14.20 -14.12
CA GLU A 113 -0.88 -14.98 -14.48
C GLU A 113 -2.08 -14.29 -13.86
N ASP A 114 -3.02 -13.89 -14.70
CA ASP A 114 -4.27 -13.21 -14.33
C ASP A 114 -4.12 -12.06 -13.32
N PRO A 115 -3.32 -11.02 -13.66
CA PRO A 115 -2.99 -9.96 -12.71
C PRO A 115 -4.23 -9.17 -12.23
N VAL A 116 -5.25 -9.04 -13.08
CA VAL A 116 -6.51 -8.36 -12.73
C VAL A 116 -7.30 -9.18 -11.72
N GLU A 117 -7.47 -10.49 -11.99
CA GLU A 117 -8.15 -11.40 -11.08
C GLU A 117 -7.42 -11.51 -9.74
N SER A 118 -6.08 -11.58 -9.77
CA SER A 118 -5.26 -11.55 -8.55
C SER A 118 -5.46 -10.29 -7.69
N VAL A 119 -5.78 -9.15 -8.30
CA VAL A 119 -6.11 -7.91 -7.58
C VAL A 119 -7.55 -7.96 -7.07
N LEU A 120 -8.51 -8.42 -7.90
CA LEU A 120 -9.92 -8.51 -7.54
C LEU A 120 -10.16 -9.53 -6.40
N ASP A 121 -9.56 -10.70 -6.49
CA ASP A 121 -9.63 -11.72 -5.42
C ASP A 121 -9.10 -11.18 -4.08
N ARG A 122 -8.06 -10.35 -4.12
CA ARG A 122 -7.53 -9.70 -2.92
C ARG A 122 -8.40 -8.58 -2.39
N ARG A 123 -9.22 -7.94 -3.24
CA ARG A 123 -10.17 -6.90 -2.82
C ARG A 123 -11.44 -7.50 -2.22
N GLY A 124 -12.01 -8.55 -2.82
CA GLY A 124 -13.25 -9.17 -2.37
C GLY A 124 -13.14 -9.92 -1.03
N ASP A 125 -12.00 -10.59 -0.78
CA ASP A 125 -11.78 -11.39 0.44
C ASP A 125 -11.10 -10.61 1.58
N ARG A 126 -10.67 -9.37 1.35
CA ARG A 126 -9.77 -8.64 2.25
C ARG A 126 -10.14 -7.18 2.48
N SER A 127 -11.38 -6.89 2.65
CA SER A 127 -11.71 -5.78 3.54
C SER A 127 -11.09 -6.15 4.89
N LEU A 128 -10.06 -5.40 5.30
CA LEU A 128 -9.47 -5.58 6.62
C LEU A 128 -10.61 -5.50 7.62
N ASP A 129 -10.92 -6.60 8.29
CA ASP A 129 -11.99 -6.65 9.26
C ASP A 129 -11.86 -5.48 10.22
N VAL A 130 -12.95 -4.78 10.44
CA VAL A 130 -13.02 -3.72 11.44
C VAL A 130 -13.30 -4.35 12.79
N VAL A 131 -12.44 -4.10 13.76
CA VAL A 131 -12.62 -4.56 15.15
C VAL A 131 -13.22 -3.41 15.95
N ASP A 132 -14.48 -3.53 16.28
CA ASP A 132 -15.26 -2.51 17.01
C ASP A 132 -15.19 -2.70 18.55
N GLU A 133 -13.99 -3.03 19.03
CA GLU A 133 -13.71 -3.15 20.47
C GLU A 133 -12.98 -1.90 20.99
N PRO A 134 -13.28 -1.46 22.22
CA PRO A 134 -12.56 -0.35 22.84
C PRO A 134 -11.06 -0.66 22.98
N ALA A 135 -10.19 0.34 22.74
CA ALA A 135 -8.73 0.18 22.83
C ALA A 135 -8.26 -0.50 24.13
N LYS A 136 -8.95 -0.28 25.23
CA LYS A 136 -8.64 -0.89 26.54
C LYS A 136 -8.79 -2.42 26.53
N GLU A 137 -9.75 -2.96 25.80
CA GLU A 137 -10.03 -4.39 25.71
C GLU A 137 -9.06 -5.10 24.75
N LYS A 138 -8.58 -4.35 23.77
CA LYS A 138 -7.55 -4.83 22.82
C LYS A 138 -6.14 -4.91 23.44
N ILE A 139 -5.87 -4.26 24.60
CA ILE A 139 -4.56 -4.28 25.25
C ILE A 139 -4.53 -5.35 26.32
N GLY A 140 -3.67 -6.36 26.16
CA GLY A 140 -3.52 -7.40 27.17
C GLY A 140 -2.67 -8.57 26.72
N GLY A 141 -2.18 -9.32 27.70
CA GLY A 141 -1.30 -10.46 27.46
C GLY A 141 -0.66 -10.92 28.76
N ARG A 142 0.52 -11.56 28.62
CA ARG A 142 1.32 -12.07 29.76
C ARG A 142 1.87 -10.92 30.59
N HIS A 143 2.17 -9.79 29.99
CA HIS A 143 2.63 -8.57 30.64
C HIS A 143 1.53 -7.51 30.60
N SER A 144 1.32 -6.83 31.73
CA SER A 144 0.30 -5.77 31.87
C SER A 144 0.91 -4.39 32.07
N THR A 145 2.21 -4.34 32.37
CA THR A 145 2.93 -3.08 32.61
C THR A 145 3.28 -2.44 31.28
N LEU A 146 2.94 -1.16 31.13
CA LEU A 146 3.27 -0.34 29.97
C LEU A 146 4.35 0.66 30.32
N ILE A 147 5.35 0.80 29.45
CA ILE A 147 6.47 1.75 29.57
C ILE A 147 6.01 3.19 29.33
N GLY A 148 6.69 4.16 29.92
CA GLY A 148 6.59 5.59 29.59
C GLY A 148 5.38 6.28 30.18
N ASP A 149 4.90 5.85 31.32
CA ASP A 149 3.82 6.46 32.07
C ASP A 149 2.61 6.85 31.19
N ARG A 150 2.13 8.09 31.28
CA ARG A 150 0.98 8.59 30.52
C ARG A 150 1.22 8.64 29.02
N ASP A 151 2.42 9.02 28.60
CA ASP A 151 2.73 9.20 27.17
C ASP A 151 2.93 7.85 26.47
N GLY A 152 3.58 6.89 27.12
CA GLY A 152 3.69 5.52 26.62
C GLY A 152 2.33 4.82 26.53
N GLN A 153 1.49 4.98 27.57
CA GLN A 153 0.13 4.47 27.55
C GLN A 153 -0.72 5.11 26.43
N ARG A 154 -0.56 6.43 26.18
CA ARG A 154 -1.23 7.11 25.08
C ARG A 154 -0.81 6.51 23.73
N ALA A 155 0.50 6.34 23.47
CA ALA A 155 0.99 5.77 22.23
C ALA A 155 0.43 4.36 21.99
N ILE A 156 0.44 3.49 23.00
CA ILE A 156 -0.09 2.13 22.89
C ILE A 156 -1.61 2.14 22.67
N ARG A 157 -2.34 3.01 23.36
CA ARG A 157 -3.80 3.14 23.17
C ARG A 157 -4.16 3.68 21.79
N THR A 158 -3.42 4.64 21.26
CA THR A 158 -3.61 5.15 19.89
C THR A 158 -3.49 4.04 18.86
N VAL A 159 -2.49 3.15 19.01
CA VAL A 159 -2.34 1.99 18.12
C VAL A 159 -3.47 0.98 18.34
N ALA A 160 -3.87 0.72 19.58
CA ALA A 160 -4.96 -0.21 19.88
C ALA A 160 -6.33 0.30 19.40
N ASP A 161 -6.51 1.62 19.31
CA ASP A 161 -7.76 2.25 18.84
C ASP A 161 -7.93 2.13 17.32
N HIS A 162 -6.87 1.77 16.59
CA HIS A 162 -6.96 1.58 15.16
C HIS A 162 -7.96 0.46 14.80
N PRO A 163 -8.89 0.69 13.84
CA PRO A 163 -9.96 -0.26 13.54
C PRO A 163 -9.48 -1.62 13.05
N ASN A 164 -8.31 -1.69 12.43
CA ASN A 164 -7.73 -2.94 11.94
C ASN A 164 -6.74 -3.60 12.94
N VAL A 165 -6.71 -3.15 14.18
CA VAL A 165 -5.94 -3.79 15.26
C VAL A 165 -6.88 -4.66 16.10
N LYS A 166 -6.61 -5.97 16.13
CA LYS A 166 -7.30 -6.96 16.97
C LYS A 166 -6.79 -6.94 18.41
N LYS A 167 -5.46 -6.83 18.57
CA LYS A 167 -4.84 -6.91 19.90
C LYS A 167 -3.47 -6.29 19.94
N VAL A 168 -3.15 -5.62 21.04
CA VAL A 168 -1.80 -5.20 21.38
C VAL A 168 -1.34 -6.03 22.59
N ILE A 169 -0.25 -6.79 22.41
CA ILE A 169 0.30 -7.66 23.44
C ILE A 169 1.61 -7.02 23.94
N PRO A 170 1.61 -6.43 25.13
CA PRO A 170 2.82 -5.85 25.71
C PRO A 170 3.88 -6.92 25.94
N GLY A 171 5.13 -6.62 25.58
CA GLY A 171 6.28 -7.42 25.92
C GLY A 171 6.94 -7.02 27.23
N PRO A 172 8.03 -7.65 27.61
CA PRO A 172 8.84 -7.24 28.76
C PRO A 172 9.44 -5.85 28.53
N ILE A 173 9.73 -5.16 29.64
CA ILE A 173 10.44 -3.90 29.61
C ILE A 173 11.93 -4.20 29.83
N ASP A 174 12.74 -3.92 28.81
CA ASP A 174 14.19 -4.04 28.89
C ASP A 174 14.82 -2.72 29.31
N ALA A 175 15.51 -2.74 30.43
CA ALA A 175 16.27 -1.60 30.94
C ALA A 175 17.77 -1.83 30.63
N GLY A 176 18.34 -1.10 29.69
CA GLY A 176 19.77 -1.28 29.37
C GLY A 176 20.22 -0.69 28.03
N GLY A 177 19.38 0.07 27.36
CA GLY A 177 19.77 0.78 26.14
C GLY A 177 20.61 2.02 26.43
N SER A 178 21.65 2.29 25.63
CA SER A 178 22.46 3.51 25.67
C SER A 178 21.72 4.72 25.09
N GLY A 179 20.59 5.10 25.65
CA GLY A 179 19.77 6.22 25.17
C GLY A 179 19.90 7.45 26.05
N SER A 180 20.52 8.53 25.56
CA SER A 180 20.69 9.79 26.27
C SER A 180 19.59 10.83 26.03
N ARG A 181 18.48 10.45 25.35
CA ARG A 181 17.41 11.40 25.03
C ARG A 181 16.20 11.15 25.92
N THR A 182 15.77 12.18 26.62
CA THR A 182 14.57 12.20 27.45
C THR A 182 13.30 12.20 26.58
N GLY A 183 12.23 11.58 27.08
CA GLY A 183 10.90 11.53 26.47
C GLY A 183 10.57 10.22 25.76
N VAL A 184 9.28 9.97 25.68
CA VAL A 184 8.74 8.76 25.06
C VAL A 184 8.79 8.83 23.54
N ARG A 185 9.22 7.75 22.92
CA ARG A 185 9.20 7.57 21.45
C ARG A 185 8.56 6.26 21.11
N ALA A 186 7.67 6.29 20.15
CA ALA A 186 7.02 5.12 19.60
C ALA A 186 7.36 4.96 18.10
N LYS A 187 7.58 3.73 17.68
CA LYS A 187 7.84 3.38 16.28
C LYS A 187 7.18 2.05 15.95
N VAL A 188 6.36 2.04 14.91
CA VAL A 188 5.83 0.81 14.31
C VAL A 188 6.83 0.29 13.28
N THR A 189 7.11 -1.02 13.32
CA THR A 189 8.01 -1.69 12.37
C THR A 189 7.24 -2.19 11.15
N ARG A 190 7.95 -2.80 10.19
CA ARG A 190 7.32 -3.46 9.04
C ARG A 190 6.48 -4.66 9.49
N ALA A 191 5.47 -4.99 8.68
CA ALA A 191 4.64 -6.15 8.89
C ALA A 191 5.44 -7.46 8.74
N ASP A 192 5.07 -8.45 9.55
CA ASP A 192 5.53 -9.83 9.36
C ASP A 192 4.70 -10.55 8.27
N ASP A 193 5.05 -11.81 7.96
CA ASP A 193 4.38 -12.58 6.90
C ASP A 193 2.90 -12.86 7.18
N ASN A 194 2.45 -12.68 8.43
CA ASN A 194 1.06 -12.82 8.85
C ASN A 194 0.35 -11.47 9.02
N GLY A 195 0.94 -10.38 8.53
CA GLY A 195 0.37 -9.04 8.62
C GLY A 195 0.43 -8.39 10.00
N ASN A 196 1.09 -8.99 10.99
CA ASN A 196 1.23 -8.40 12.31
C ASN A 196 2.39 -7.39 12.34
N LEU A 197 2.28 -6.41 13.25
CA LEU A 197 3.26 -5.36 13.41
C LEU A 197 3.94 -5.45 14.79
N ARG A 198 5.05 -4.74 14.94
CA ARG A 198 5.68 -4.53 16.23
C ARG A 198 5.70 -3.05 16.55
N LEU A 199 5.28 -2.70 17.75
CA LEU A 199 5.35 -1.35 18.29
C LEU A 199 6.49 -1.28 19.31
N LEU A 200 7.55 -0.58 18.95
CA LEU A 200 8.65 -0.27 19.86
C LEU A 200 8.34 1.04 20.58
N VAL A 201 8.27 0.99 21.90
CA VAL A 201 8.14 2.17 22.75
C VAL A 201 9.41 2.31 23.57
N ARG A 202 10.02 3.49 23.54
CA ARG A 202 11.22 3.83 24.32
C ARG A 202 10.92 4.99 25.26
N ASP A 203 11.46 4.87 26.47
CA ASP A 203 11.49 5.95 27.46
C ASP A 203 12.88 5.96 28.11
N GLY A 204 13.66 6.99 27.81
CA GLY A 204 15.06 7.05 28.21
C GLY A 204 15.86 5.83 27.69
N SER A 205 16.45 5.08 28.64
CA SER A 205 17.21 3.86 28.36
C SER A 205 16.36 2.58 28.29
N SER A 206 15.08 2.66 28.65
CA SER A 206 14.17 1.52 28.66
C SER A 206 13.45 1.36 27.32
N VAL A 207 13.22 0.12 26.93
CA VAL A 207 12.53 -0.24 25.68
C VAL A 207 11.50 -1.31 25.97
N GLN A 208 10.33 -1.17 25.39
CA GLN A 208 9.31 -2.22 25.36
C GLN A 208 8.92 -2.52 23.92
N GLU A 209 9.04 -3.78 23.52
CA GLU A 209 8.55 -4.28 22.24
C GLU A 209 7.16 -4.87 22.43
N ASN A 210 6.17 -4.31 21.76
CA ASN A 210 4.79 -4.75 21.85
C ASN A 210 4.39 -5.40 20.51
N ARG A 211 3.78 -6.58 20.55
CA ARG A 211 3.23 -7.21 19.36
C ARG A 211 1.84 -6.64 19.08
N VAL A 212 1.63 -6.19 17.84
CA VAL A 212 0.35 -5.69 17.36
C VAL A 212 -0.24 -6.72 16.41
N VAL A 213 -1.29 -7.39 16.83
CA VAL A 213 -2.05 -8.34 16.02
C VAL A 213 -3.08 -7.54 15.23
N THR A 214 -3.01 -7.63 13.92
CA THR A 214 -3.91 -6.91 13.02
C THR A 214 -4.99 -7.82 12.43
N THR A 215 -5.90 -7.26 11.67
CA THR A 215 -6.85 -8.01 10.84
C THR A 215 -6.24 -8.47 9.52
N ALA A 216 -5.07 -7.96 9.17
CA ALA A 216 -4.34 -8.38 8.00
C ALA A 216 -3.90 -9.86 8.09
N MET A 217 -3.87 -10.53 6.98
CA MET A 217 -3.50 -11.95 6.88
C MET A 217 -2.14 -12.18 6.24
N ASP A 218 -1.54 -11.14 5.68
CA ASP A 218 -0.21 -11.17 5.05
C ASP A 218 0.54 -9.85 5.21
N ARG A 219 1.80 -9.84 4.77
CA ARG A 219 2.69 -8.69 4.89
C ARG A 219 2.15 -7.46 4.15
N GLU A 220 1.59 -7.63 2.94
CA GLU A 220 1.13 -6.53 2.11
C GLU A 220 -0.02 -5.79 2.77
N THR A 221 -1.06 -6.54 3.17
CA THR A 221 -2.20 -5.97 3.90
C THR A 221 -1.81 -5.44 5.28
N GLY A 222 -0.80 -6.04 5.93
CA GLY A 222 -0.23 -5.55 7.19
C GLY A 222 0.50 -4.21 7.05
N GLU A 223 1.18 -3.96 5.93
CA GLU A 223 1.82 -2.66 5.66
C GLU A 223 0.78 -1.55 5.45
N ARG A 224 -0.44 -1.87 5.01
CA ARG A 224 -1.55 -0.89 4.91
C ARG A 224 -2.09 -0.48 6.29
N VAL A 225 -1.96 -1.34 7.30
CA VAL A 225 -2.36 -1.02 8.69
C VAL A 225 -1.28 -0.19 9.41
N ARG A 226 -0.03 -0.23 8.94
CA ARG A 226 1.12 0.45 9.53
C ARG A 226 1.03 1.96 9.36
#